data_119f80e1a8fbd13672cfae6a68b70631
#
_entry.id   119f80e1a8fbd13672cfae6a68b70631
#
_cell.length_a   1.000
_cell.length_b   1.000
_cell.length_c   1.000
_cell.angle_alpha   90.00
_cell.angle_beta   90.00
_cell.angle_gamma   90.00
#
_symmetry.space_group_name_H-M   'P 1'
#
loop_
_entity.id
_entity.type
_entity.pdbx_description
1 polymer ?
#
loop_
_entity_poly.entity_id
_entity_poly.type
_entity_poly.pdbx_seq_one_letter_code
_entity_poly.pdbx_strand_id
1 'polypeptide(L)'
;MTKVNKPAAPSFPALVQRFFSQYLVEQRALSPRTVAAYRDSFMLFLAFAQQRLAKSPASINMADITPTLILTFLEHLERQRHNAVRSRNARFAALRAFLKFAAHHDLASLHVIEQALAVPMKRFEQPMLGFLSREEMQALLVDPGTTWTSRRDHLLLAMLYNTGARVSEIIAIKLGDVVIEGAACVHLHGKGRKQRAVPLWKSTAQEIRAWLRLNPQLSTHSALLPNRDGAAMTRSNVTQRLRLAVEAAAKTTASLTKRVVTPHCNRYAPAAVWRRHQCNRVVVRPRATYYYAHVCRG
;
A
#
# COMPACT_ATOMS: atom_id res chain seq x y z
N MET A 1 -48.25 -32.82 5.03
CA MET A 1 -47.56 -31.71 4.38
C MET A 1 -46.69 -31.00 5.41
N THR A 2 -45.43 -31.35 5.46
CA THR A 2 -44.47 -30.79 6.41
C THR A 2 -44.11 -29.37 5.95
N LYS A 3 -44.46 -28.33 6.71
CA LYS A 3 -44.04 -26.95 6.47
C LYS A 3 -42.49 -26.89 6.54
N VAL A 4 -41.83 -26.78 5.38
CA VAL A 4 -40.42 -26.46 5.31
C VAL A 4 -40.25 -25.08 5.92
N ASN A 5 -39.73 -25.03 7.12
CA ASN A 5 -39.44 -23.77 7.84
C ASN A 5 -38.35 -23.03 7.06
N LYS A 6 -38.73 -22.04 6.25
CA LYS A 6 -37.80 -21.21 5.49
C LYS A 6 -36.90 -20.48 6.51
N PRO A 7 -35.56 -20.64 6.48
CA PRO A 7 -34.69 -20.01 7.45
C PRO A 7 -34.92 -18.49 7.42
N ALA A 8 -35.12 -17.90 8.58
CA ALA A 8 -35.33 -16.46 8.72
C ALA A 8 -34.17 -15.71 8.07
N ALA A 9 -34.45 -14.65 7.33
CA ALA A 9 -33.44 -13.81 6.71
C ALA A 9 -32.48 -13.27 7.82
N PRO A 10 -31.16 -13.32 7.60
CA PRO A 10 -30.21 -12.86 8.60
C PRO A 10 -30.40 -11.35 8.86
N SER A 11 -30.33 -10.94 10.12
CA SER A 11 -30.40 -9.52 10.47
C SER A 11 -29.18 -8.75 9.91
N PHE A 12 -29.34 -7.45 9.68
CA PHE A 12 -28.24 -6.59 9.20
C PHE A 12 -27.01 -6.66 10.11
N PRO A 13 -27.11 -6.58 11.47
CA PRO A 13 -25.95 -6.74 12.33
C PRO A 13 -25.27 -8.11 12.20
N ALA A 14 -26.04 -9.18 12.04
CA ALA A 14 -25.48 -10.53 11.82
C ALA A 14 -24.73 -10.62 10.47
N LEU A 15 -25.25 -10.01 9.41
CA LEU A 15 -24.55 -9.91 8.12
C LEU A 15 -23.25 -9.12 8.23
N VAL A 16 -23.25 -7.99 8.94
CA VAL A 16 -22.04 -7.19 9.16
C VAL A 16 -21.00 -7.99 9.93
N GLN A 17 -21.39 -8.69 11.01
CA GLN A 17 -20.48 -9.53 11.79
C GLN A 17 -19.87 -10.63 10.91
N ARG A 18 -20.68 -11.38 10.15
CA ARG A 18 -20.21 -12.43 9.23
C ARG A 18 -19.30 -11.88 8.14
N PHE A 19 -19.60 -10.69 7.62
CA PHE A 19 -18.74 -10.03 6.63
C PHE A 19 -17.34 -9.76 7.17
N PHE A 20 -17.23 -9.20 8.38
CA PHE A 20 -15.93 -8.87 8.95
C PHE A 20 -15.15 -10.09 9.43
N SER A 21 -15.79 -11.03 10.16
CA SER A 21 -15.12 -12.18 10.75
C SER A 21 -14.85 -13.28 9.71
N GLN A 22 -15.89 -13.75 9.03
CA GLN A 22 -15.78 -14.91 8.15
C GLN A 22 -15.33 -14.52 6.74
N TYR A 23 -16.01 -13.56 6.11
CA TYR A 23 -15.73 -13.26 4.70
C TYR A 23 -14.38 -12.53 4.51
N LEU A 24 -14.13 -11.41 5.21
CA LEU A 24 -12.91 -10.64 4.99
C LEU A 24 -11.67 -11.34 5.54
N VAL A 25 -11.77 -11.95 6.74
CA VAL A 25 -10.63 -12.54 7.45
C VAL A 25 -10.38 -13.98 7.00
N GLU A 26 -11.37 -14.86 7.14
CA GLU A 26 -11.17 -16.29 6.88
C GLU A 26 -11.16 -16.62 5.39
N GLN A 27 -12.21 -16.21 4.64
CA GLN A 27 -12.36 -16.58 3.23
C GLN A 27 -11.47 -15.76 2.29
N ARG A 28 -11.41 -14.42 2.47
CA ARG A 28 -10.64 -13.52 1.62
C ARG A 28 -9.20 -13.30 2.10
N ALA A 29 -8.88 -13.68 3.33
CA ALA A 29 -7.57 -13.49 3.96
C ALA A 29 -6.98 -12.08 3.71
N LEU A 30 -7.85 -11.05 3.85
CA LEU A 30 -7.43 -9.67 3.63
C LEU A 30 -6.44 -9.23 4.70
N SER A 31 -5.58 -8.26 4.34
CA SER A 31 -4.62 -7.71 5.29
C SER A 31 -5.34 -7.02 6.47
N PRO A 32 -4.81 -7.10 7.71
CA PRO A 32 -5.39 -6.41 8.86
C PRO A 32 -5.64 -4.92 8.60
N ARG A 33 -4.77 -4.27 7.83
CA ARG A 33 -4.92 -2.87 7.45
C ARG A 33 -6.14 -2.62 6.55
N THR A 34 -6.44 -3.54 5.62
CA THR A 34 -7.63 -3.44 4.77
C THR A 34 -8.89 -3.63 5.60
N VAL A 35 -8.89 -4.61 6.50
CA VAL A 35 -10.02 -4.87 7.41
C VAL A 35 -10.26 -3.65 8.30
N ALA A 36 -9.21 -3.05 8.88
CA ALA A 36 -9.31 -1.84 9.67
C ALA A 36 -9.89 -0.66 8.88
N ALA A 37 -9.44 -0.43 7.64
CA ALA A 37 -9.97 0.65 6.79
C ALA A 37 -11.46 0.45 6.45
N TYR A 38 -11.89 -0.81 6.26
CA TYR A 38 -13.29 -1.14 6.05
C TYR A 38 -14.10 -0.91 7.33
N ARG A 39 -13.60 -1.37 8.49
CA ARG A 39 -14.22 -1.13 9.80
C ARG A 39 -14.44 0.36 10.05
N ASP A 40 -13.41 1.18 9.85
CA ASP A 40 -13.49 2.62 10.05
C ASP A 40 -14.53 3.27 9.11
N SER A 41 -14.66 2.77 7.88
CA SER A 41 -15.68 3.21 6.94
C SER A 41 -17.09 2.85 7.42
N PHE A 42 -17.25 1.64 7.97
CA PHE A 42 -18.53 1.18 8.54
C PHE A 42 -18.91 1.95 9.79
N MET A 43 -17.98 2.21 10.70
CA MET A 43 -18.25 3.02 11.90
C MET A 43 -18.77 4.41 11.53
N LEU A 44 -18.15 5.04 10.52
CA LEU A 44 -18.61 6.34 10.03
C LEU A 44 -20.01 6.26 9.40
N PHE A 45 -20.26 5.23 8.61
CA PHE A 45 -21.58 5.03 7.98
C PHE A 45 -22.67 4.76 9.01
N LEU A 46 -22.44 3.88 9.98
CA LEU A 46 -23.41 3.52 11.01
C LEU A 46 -23.72 4.72 11.94
N ALA A 47 -22.71 5.51 12.30
CA ALA A 47 -22.92 6.73 13.06
C ALA A 47 -23.77 7.75 12.28
N PHE A 48 -23.52 7.92 11.00
CA PHE A 48 -24.34 8.76 10.13
C PHE A 48 -25.77 8.22 9.98
N ALA A 49 -25.93 6.92 9.73
CA ALA A 49 -27.22 6.27 9.57
C ALA A 49 -28.06 6.36 10.85
N GLN A 50 -27.45 6.19 12.03
CA GLN A 50 -28.09 6.36 13.33
C GLN A 50 -28.71 7.75 13.46
N GLN A 51 -27.97 8.80 13.13
CA GLN A 51 -28.47 10.16 13.20
C GLN A 51 -29.56 10.43 12.17
N ARG A 52 -29.39 9.93 10.95
CA ARG A 52 -30.30 10.21 9.84
C ARG A 52 -31.63 9.47 9.94
N LEU A 53 -31.60 8.24 10.46
CA LEU A 53 -32.77 7.37 10.59
C LEU A 53 -33.41 7.44 11.97
N ALA A 54 -32.77 8.07 12.95
CA ALA A 54 -33.14 8.04 14.36
C ALA A 54 -33.28 6.59 14.92
N LYS A 55 -32.45 5.65 14.40
CA LYS A 55 -32.42 4.24 14.78
C LYS A 55 -31.07 3.87 15.39
N SER A 56 -31.06 3.01 16.41
CA SER A 56 -29.81 2.45 16.91
C SER A 56 -29.15 1.57 15.83
N PRO A 57 -27.82 1.45 15.78
CA PRO A 57 -27.15 0.58 14.80
C PRO A 57 -27.63 -0.87 14.82
N ALA A 58 -28.08 -1.37 15.97
CA ALA A 58 -28.61 -2.71 16.14
C ALA A 58 -30.01 -2.90 15.50
N SER A 59 -30.77 -1.81 15.35
CA SER A 59 -32.13 -1.83 14.76
C SER A 59 -32.19 -1.42 13.29
N ILE A 60 -31.03 -1.14 12.69
CA ILE A 60 -30.92 -0.91 11.24
C ILE A 60 -31.16 -2.23 10.49
N ASN A 61 -31.96 -2.17 9.43
CA ASN A 61 -32.25 -3.30 8.55
C ASN A 61 -31.67 -3.07 7.15
N MET A 62 -31.54 -4.12 6.35
CA MET A 62 -31.11 -4.00 4.96
C MET A 62 -32.02 -3.08 4.13
N ALA A 63 -33.31 -3.08 4.40
CA ALA A 63 -34.26 -2.17 3.74
C ALA A 63 -34.01 -0.68 4.02
N ASP A 64 -33.34 -0.35 5.11
CA ASP A 64 -32.94 1.04 5.44
C ASP A 64 -31.74 1.53 4.59
N ILE A 65 -30.96 0.61 4.01
CA ILE A 65 -29.74 0.92 3.25
C ILE A 65 -30.09 1.33 1.80
N THR A 66 -30.88 2.35 1.68
CA THR A 66 -31.36 2.86 0.39
C THR A 66 -30.28 3.63 -0.38
N PRO A 67 -30.40 3.78 -1.71
CA PRO A 67 -29.56 4.66 -2.51
C PRO A 67 -29.49 6.09 -1.96
N THR A 68 -30.64 6.60 -1.49
CA THR A 68 -30.75 7.95 -0.90
C THR A 68 -29.89 8.07 0.36
N LEU A 69 -29.95 7.10 1.28
CA LEU A 69 -29.13 7.10 2.48
C LEU A 69 -27.62 7.07 2.13
N ILE A 70 -27.24 6.24 1.15
CA ILE A 70 -25.85 6.16 0.69
C ILE A 70 -25.41 7.51 0.07
N LEU A 71 -26.20 8.09 -0.81
CA LEU A 71 -25.86 9.37 -1.47
C LEU A 71 -25.70 10.51 -0.46
N THR A 72 -26.63 10.61 0.52
CA THR A 72 -26.55 11.63 1.57
C THR A 72 -25.34 11.41 2.49
N PHE A 73 -24.98 10.14 2.78
CA PHE A 73 -23.74 9.82 3.49
C PHE A 73 -22.49 10.26 2.71
N LEU A 74 -22.45 9.98 1.42
CA LEU A 74 -21.33 10.38 0.57
C LEU A 74 -21.18 11.88 0.44
N GLU A 75 -22.29 12.60 0.41
CA GLU A 75 -22.33 14.07 0.46
C GLU A 75 -21.85 14.61 1.82
N HIS A 76 -22.29 14.01 2.93
CA HIS A 76 -21.81 14.32 4.27
C HIS A 76 -20.27 14.16 4.37
N LEU A 77 -19.70 13.10 3.78
CA LEU A 77 -18.25 12.91 3.75
C LEU A 77 -17.54 14.05 3.02
N GLU A 78 -18.09 14.54 1.91
CA GLU A 78 -17.47 15.61 1.13
C GLU A 78 -17.68 16.99 1.78
N ARG A 79 -18.92 17.34 2.13
CA ARG A 79 -19.25 18.70 2.59
C ARG A 79 -18.93 18.94 4.06
N GLN A 80 -19.26 18.02 4.94
CA GLN A 80 -19.10 18.23 6.39
C GLN A 80 -17.75 17.72 6.90
N ARG A 81 -17.24 16.63 6.31
CA ARG A 81 -15.95 16.06 6.73
C ARG A 81 -14.78 16.43 5.81
N HIS A 82 -15.02 17.25 4.79
CA HIS A 82 -14.03 17.74 3.83
C HIS A 82 -13.16 16.63 3.22
N ASN A 83 -13.76 15.47 2.96
CA ASN A 83 -13.03 14.36 2.34
C ASN A 83 -12.83 14.62 0.86
N ALA A 84 -11.59 14.42 0.38
CA ALA A 84 -11.32 14.35 -1.04
C ALA A 84 -12.13 13.21 -1.69
N VAL A 85 -12.49 13.35 -2.97
CA VAL A 85 -13.27 12.36 -3.74
C VAL A 85 -12.65 10.96 -3.68
N ARG A 86 -11.33 10.87 -3.69
CA ARG A 86 -10.62 9.58 -3.54
C ARG A 86 -10.93 8.90 -2.20
N SER A 87 -10.92 9.66 -1.10
CA SER A 87 -11.23 9.12 0.24
C SER A 87 -12.70 8.75 0.37
N ARG A 88 -13.61 9.59 -0.16
CA ARG A 88 -15.04 9.30 -0.27
C ARG A 88 -15.29 7.98 -1.01
N ASN A 89 -14.67 7.80 -2.17
CA ASN A 89 -14.81 6.60 -2.98
C ASN A 89 -14.22 5.35 -2.29
N ALA A 90 -13.11 5.49 -1.56
CA ALA A 90 -12.53 4.38 -0.80
C ALA A 90 -13.47 3.89 0.31
N ARG A 91 -14.16 4.81 1.01
CA ARG A 91 -15.18 4.45 2.01
C ARG A 91 -16.40 3.81 1.37
N PHE A 92 -16.85 4.34 0.23
CA PHE A 92 -17.96 3.72 -0.50
C PHE A 92 -17.59 2.32 -1.04
N ALA A 93 -16.34 2.10 -1.45
CA ALA A 93 -15.89 0.78 -1.86
C ALA A 93 -16.02 -0.29 -0.75
N ALA A 94 -15.84 0.10 0.52
CA ALA A 94 -16.07 -0.79 1.65
C ALA A 94 -17.54 -1.18 1.77
N LEU A 95 -18.46 -0.21 1.66
CA LEU A 95 -19.91 -0.46 1.67
C LEU A 95 -20.35 -1.33 0.48
N ARG A 96 -19.84 -1.04 -0.72
CA ARG A 96 -20.11 -1.86 -1.91
C ARG A 96 -19.63 -3.30 -1.76
N ALA A 97 -18.47 -3.52 -1.11
CA ALA A 97 -17.98 -4.87 -0.85
C ALA A 97 -18.92 -5.66 0.08
N PHE A 98 -19.47 -4.99 1.10
CA PHE A 98 -20.48 -5.57 1.98
C PHE A 98 -21.79 -5.84 1.25
N LEU A 99 -22.30 -4.87 0.49
CA LEU A 99 -23.55 -5.06 -0.27
C LEU A 99 -23.46 -6.23 -1.24
N LYS A 100 -22.31 -6.42 -1.91
CA LYS A 100 -22.07 -7.60 -2.75
C LYS A 100 -22.07 -8.91 -1.94
N PHE A 101 -21.50 -8.90 -0.75
CA PHE A 101 -21.55 -10.03 0.16
C PHE A 101 -22.99 -10.31 0.61
N ALA A 102 -23.73 -9.27 1.03
CA ALA A 102 -25.10 -9.38 1.50
C ALA A 102 -26.05 -9.91 0.42
N ALA A 103 -25.86 -9.54 -0.84
CA ALA A 103 -26.66 -10.02 -1.97
C ALA A 103 -26.70 -11.56 -2.09
N HIS A 104 -25.63 -12.24 -1.68
CA HIS A 104 -25.55 -13.71 -1.68
C HIS A 104 -26.15 -14.35 -0.42
N HIS A 105 -26.44 -13.57 0.62
CA HIS A 105 -26.87 -14.10 1.92
C HIS A 105 -28.28 -13.66 2.33
N ASP A 106 -28.80 -12.59 1.69
CA ASP A 106 -30.14 -12.04 1.95
C ASP A 106 -30.87 -11.79 0.63
N LEU A 107 -31.47 -12.84 0.12
CA LEU A 107 -32.24 -12.77 -1.13
C LEU A 107 -33.52 -11.93 -0.98
N ALA A 108 -34.06 -11.80 0.23
CA ALA A 108 -35.26 -11.00 0.46
C ALA A 108 -35.02 -9.51 0.25
N SER A 109 -33.80 -9.04 0.53
CA SER A 109 -33.41 -7.63 0.36
C SER A 109 -32.67 -7.37 -0.96
N LEU A 110 -32.61 -8.34 -1.88
CA LEU A 110 -31.80 -8.25 -3.10
C LEU A 110 -32.12 -7.00 -3.93
N HIS A 111 -33.39 -6.66 -4.10
CA HIS A 111 -33.80 -5.49 -4.85
C HIS A 111 -33.20 -4.16 -4.28
N VAL A 112 -33.26 -3.97 -2.97
CA VAL A 112 -32.68 -2.79 -2.30
C VAL A 112 -31.18 -2.80 -2.44
N ILE A 113 -30.54 -3.96 -2.29
CA ILE A 113 -29.10 -4.12 -2.44
C ILE A 113 -28.64 -3.75 -3.86
N GLU A 114 -29.35 -4.20 -4.89
CA GLU A 114 -29.04 -3.88 -6.29
C GLU A 114 -29.18 -2.40 -6.56
N GLN A 115 -30.24 -1.75 -6.08
CA GLN A 115 -30.39 -0.30 -6.18
C GLN A 115 -29.24 0.44 -5.48
N ALA A 116 -28.84 0.01 -4.29
CA ALA A 116 -27.72 0.59 -3.56
C ALA A 116 -26.38 0.39 -4.30
N LEU A 117 -26.19 -0.75 -4.94
CA LEU A 117 -25.02 -1.05 -5.78
C LEU A 117 -24.98 -0.22 -7.08
N ALA A 118 -26.12 0.24 -7.58
CA ALA A 118 -26.21 1.08 -8.77
C ALA A 118 -25.69 2.50 -8.54
N VAL A 119 -25.54 2.95 -7.27
CA VAL A 119 -24.91 4.25 -6.95
C VAL A 119 -23.49 4.30 -7.53
N PRO A 120 -23.16 5.31 -8.39
CA PRO A 120 -21.88 5.34 -9.08
C PRO A 120 -20.75 5.87 -8.18
N MET A 121 -19.54 5.43 -8.49
CA MET A 121 -18.33 6.07 -7.99
C MET A 121 -18.14 7.43 -8.66
N LYS A 122 -17.78 8.45 -7.88
CA LYS A 122 -17.50 9.78 -8.42
C LYS A 122 -16.16 9.77 -9.17
N ARG A 123 -16.14 10.28 -10.39
CA ARG A 123 -14.90 10.47 -11.14
C ARG A 123 -14.04 11.56 -10.49
N PHE A 124 -12.75 11.40 -10.54
CA PHE A 124 -11.78 12.40 -10.07
C PHE A 124 -10.52 12.33 -10.90
N GLU A 125 -9.87 13.45 -11.03
CA GLU A 125 -8.59 13.54 -11.71
C GLU A 125 -7.51 12.86 -10.89
N GLN A 126 -6.71 12.06 -11.55
CA GLN A 126 -5.49 11.49 -10.98
C GLN A 126 -4.31 12.29 -11.52
N PRO A 127 -3.71 13.18 -10.71
CA PRO A 127 -2.54 13.91 -11.17
C PRO A 127 -1.44 12.92 -11.55
N MET A 128 -0.80 13.16 -12.69
CA MET A 128 0.38 12.39 -13.07
C MET A 128 1.46 12.59 -12.01
N LEU A 129 1.89 11.48 -11.41
CA LEU A 129 3.05 11.50 -10.52
C LEU A 129 4.28 11.79 -11.39
N GLY A 130 4.94 12.90 -11.15
CA GLY A 130 6.22 13.20 -11.77
C GLY A 130 7.25 12.12 -11.42
N PHE A 131 8.22 11.94 -12.30
CA PHE A 131 9.41 11.10 -12.04
C PHE A 131 10.64 12.02 -11.89
N LEU A 132 11.63 11.56 -11.13
CA LEU A 132 12.91 12.23 -11.03
C LEU A 132 13.75 11.92 -12.28
N SER A 133 14.38 12.92 -12.86
CA SER A 133 15.36 12.73 -13.93
C SER A 133 16.61 12.04 -13.38
N ARG A 134 17.49 11.58 -14.26
CA ARG A 134 18.76 10.99 -13.86
C ARG A 134 19.64 12.00 -13.10
N GLU A 135 19.68 13.21 -13.60
CA GLU A 135 20.45 14.34 -13.03
C GLU A 135 19.91 14.71 -11.64
N GLU A 136 18.59 14.78 -11.49
CA GLU A 136 17.93 15.01 -10.20
C GLU A 136 18.24 13.90 -9.20
N MET A 137 18.21 12.63 -9.64
CA MET A 137 18.59 11.51 -8.77
C MET A 137 20.06 11.51 -8.41
N GLN A 138 20.95 11.87 -9.34
CA GLN A 138 22.37 12.02 -9.05
C GLN A 138 22.60 13.11 -8.02
N ALA A 139 21.90 14.25 -8.14
CA ALA A 139 21.99 15.33 -7.17
C ALA A 139 21.56 14.90 -5.75
N LEU A 140 20.54 14.01 -5.64
CA LEU A 140 20.10 13.43 -4.37
C LEU A 140 21.13 12.44 -3.78
N LEU A 141 22.00 11.86 -4.60
CA LEU A 141 22.97 10.83 -4.25
C LEU A 141 24.43 11.30 -4.31
N VAL A 142 24.68 12.62 -4.36
CA VAL A 142 26.03 13.17 -4.51
C VAL A 142 26.93 12.86 -3.33
N ASP A 143 26.41 12.99 -2.11
CA ASP A 143 27.23 12.84 -0.90
C ASP A 143 26.52 11.96 0.14
N PRO A 144 27.11 10.80 0.49
CA PRO A 144 26.60 9.96 1.56
C PRO A 144 26.80 10.59 2.96
N GLY A 145 27.54 11.68 3.07
CA GLY A 145 27.89 12.31 4.33
C GLY A 145 28.76 11.44 5.25
N THR A 146 29.12 11.99 6.40
CA THR A 146 30.02 11.34 7.38
C THR A 146 29.28 10.67 8.53
N THR A 147 28.06 11.14 8.85
CA THR A 147 27.29 10.62 9.98
C THR A 147 26.62 9.28 9.67
N TRP A 148 26.39 8.49 10.71
CA TRP A 148 25.63 7.24 10.58
C TRP A 148 24.27 7.46 9.92
N THR A 149 23.54 8.50 10.32
CA THR A 149 22.22 8.83 9.76
C THR A 149 22.30 9.19 8.28
N SER A 150 23.27 10.03 7.89
CA SER A 150 23.39 10.44 6.48
C SER A 150 23.75 9.26 5.58
N ARG A 151 24.64 8.37 6.01
CA ARG A 151 25.00 7.15 5.26
C ARG A 151 23.81 6.18 5.12
N ARG A 152 23.01 6.00 6.20
CA ARG A 152 21.78 5.23 6.12
C ARG A 152 20.78 5.83 5.12
N ASP A 153 20.58 7.15 5.18
CA ASP A 153 19.63 7.84 4.34
C ASP A 153 20.06 7.82 2.87
N HIS A 154 21.34 7.97 2.60
CA HIS A 154 21.90 7.80 1.26
C HIS A 154 21.64 6.39 0.70
N LEU A 155 21.98 5.34 1.47
CA LEU A 155 21.71 3.96 1.08
C LEU A 155 20.21 3.70 0.88
N LEU A 156 19.35 4.29 1.73
CA LEU A 156 17.89 4.22 1.56
C LEU A 156 17.46 4.76 0.19
N LEU A 157 17.97 5.92 -0.22
CA LEU A 157 17.64 6.54 -1.50
C LEU A 157 18.22 5.76 -2.68
N ALA A 158 19.46 5.28 -2.57
CA ALA A 158 20.10 4.43 -3.57
C ALA A 158 19.31 3.13 -3.79
N MET A 159 18.86 2.48 -2.71
CA MET A 159 18.03 1.28 -2.80
C MET A 159 16.64 1.55 -3.38
N LEU A 160 15.98 2.65 -3.01
CA LEU A 160 14.71 3.06 -3.61
C LEU A 160 14.85 3.25 -5.12
N TYR A 161 15.93 3.90 -5.55
CA TYR A 161 16.20 4.15 -6.97
C TYR A 161 16.57 2.87 -7.72
N ASN A 162 17.50 2.07 -7.20
CA ASN A 162 17.92 0.80 -7.81
C ASN A 162 16.75 -0.18 -7.98
N THR A 163 15.90 -0.33 -6.95
CA THR A 163 14.92 -1.41 -6.90
C THR A 163 13.52 -1.00 -7.40
N GLY A 164 13.21 0.30 -7.42
CA GLY A 164 11.86 0.81 -7.63
C GLY A 164 10.84 0.25 -6.63
N ALA A 165 11.29 -0.15 -5.45
CA ALA A 165 10.44 -0.76 -4.43
C ALA A 165 9.48 0.26 -3.81
N ARG A 166 8.39 -0.23 -3.23
CA ARG A 166 7.52 0.60 -2.39
C ARG A 166 8.20 0.91 -1.06
N VAL A 167 7.87 2.05 -0.46
CA VAL A 167 8.39 2.39 0.88
C VAL A 167 8.20 1.25 1.87
N SER A 168 7.02 0.63 1.87
CA SER A 168 6.73 -0.50 2.77
C SER A 168 7.56 -1.75 2.48
N GLU A 169 8.01 -1.94 1.25
CA GLU A 169 8.91 -3.03 0.88
C GLU A 169 10.34 -2.73 1.36
N ILE A 170 10.81 -1.50 1.15
CA ILE A 170 12.17 -1.08 1.58
C ILE A 170 12.33 -1.13 3.11
N ILE A 171 11.40 -0.58 3.86
CA ILE A 171 11.50 -0.57 5.34
C ILE A 171 11.36 -1.96 5.96
N ALA A 172 10.79 -2.91 5.24
CA ALA A 172 10.62 -4.29 5.68
C ALA A 172 11.81 -5.21 5.33
N ILE A 173 12.80 -4.72 4.56
CA ILE A 173 13.97 -5.52 4.20
C ILE A 173 14.76 -5.85 5.45
N LYS A 174 15.02 -7.12 5.65
CA LYS A 174 15.96 -7.63 6.66
C LYS A 174 17.33 -7.89 6.01
N LEU A 175 18.37 -7.96 6.82
CA LEU A 175 19.69 -8.32 6.30
C LEU A 175 19.68 -9.67 5.58
N GLY A 176 18.93 -10.65 6.06
CA GLY A 176 18.78 -11.96 5.42
C GLY A 176 18.07 -11.94 4.06
N ASP A 177 17.41 -10.84 3.69
CA ASP A 177 16.79 -10.68 2.36
C ASP A 177 17.80 -10.19 1.30
N VAL A 178 19.05 -9.89 1.68
CA VAL A 178 20.07 -9.32 0.80
C VAL A 178 21.17 -10.36 0.53
N VAL A 179 21.37 -10.67 -0.73
CA VAL A 179 22.48 -11.46 -1.21
C VAL A 179 23.53 -10.52 -1.81
N ILE A 180 24.76 -10.55 -1.27
CA ILE A 180 25.85 -9.64 -1.67
C ILE A 180 26.93 -10.38 -2.45
N GLU A 181 27.05 -11.67 -2.24
CA GLU A 181 28.03 -12.52 -2.90
C GLU A 181 27.50 -13.03 -4.25
N GLY A 182 28.39 -13.12 -5.24
CA GLY A 182 28.01 -13.50 -6.60
C GLY A 182 27.11 -12.47 -7.28
N ALA A 183 25.95 -12.88 -7.77
CA ALA A 183 24.96 -12.02 -8.38
C ALA A 183 24.14 -11.28 -7.29
N ALA A 184 24.63 -10.10 -6.88
CA ALA A 184 24.01 -9.33 -5.80
C ALA A 184 22.55 -9.02 -6.09
N CYS A 185 21.65 -9.38 -5.17
CA CYS A 185 20.22 -9.14 -5.28
C CYS A 185 19.56 -8.88 -3.92
N VAL A 186 18.35 -8.35 -3.94
CA VAL A 186 17.49 -8.17 -2.76
C VAL A 186 16.14 -8.83 -2.99
N HIS A 187 15.67 -9.57 -1.99
CA HIS A 187 14.34 -10.17 -1.98
C HIS A 187 13.34 -9.19 -1.39
N LEU A 188 12.35 -8.80 -2.17
CA LEU A 188 11.32 -7.85 -1.78
C LEU A 188 9.98 -8.56 -1.56
N HIS A 189 9.37 -8.30 -0.40
CA HIS A 189 8.07 -8.84 -0.01
C HIS A 189 6.97 -7.82 -0.29
N GLY A 190 6.17 -8.02 -1.34
CA GLY A 190 5.18 -7.08 -1.82
C GLY A 190 3.75 -7.36 -1.35
N LYS A 191 2.82 -6.51 -1.78
CA LYS A 191 1.38 -6.67 -1.52
C LYS A 191 0.86 -8.01 -2.05
N GLY A 192 0.01 -8.69 -1.26
CA GLY A 192 -0.61 -9.96 -1.66
C GLY A 192 0.35 -11.14 -1.58
N ARG A 193 1.31 -11.13 -0.66
CA ARG A 193 2.31 -12.19 -0.44
C ARG A 193 3.20 -12.46 -1.67
N LYS A 194 3.26 -11.52 -2.61
CA LYS A 194 4.14 -11.64 -3.78
C LYS A 194 5.56 -11.31 -3.38
N GLN A 195 6.49 -12.17 -3.77
CA GLN A 195 7.92 -11.97 -3.58
C GLN A 195 8.58 -11.76 -4.95
N ARG A 196 9.65 -10.98 -4.98
CA ARG A 196 10.51 -10.82 -6.14
C ARG A 196 11.95 -10.58 -5.73
N ALA A 197 12.88 -11.16 -6.45
CA ALA A 197 14.30 -10.80 -6.37
C ALA A 197 14.56 -9.63 -7.33
N VAL A 198 15.30 -8.64 -6.87
CA VAL A 198 15.72 -7.49 -7.69
C VAL A 198 17.24 -7.42 -7.67
N PRO A 199 17.90 -7.47 -8.83
CA PRO A 199 19.34 -7.33 -8.91
C PRO A 199 19.80 -5.97 -8.38
N LEU A 200 20.90 -5.96 -7.68
CA LEU A 200 21.53 -4.75 -7.17
C LEU A 200 22.63 -4.29 -8.12
N TRP A 201 22.69 -3.00 -8.35
CA TRP A 201 23.81 -2.39 -9.06
C TRP A 201 25.09 -2.56 -8.25
N LYS A 202 26.25 -2.62 -8.94
CA LYS A 202 27.56 -2.75 -8.28
C LYS A 202 27.78 -1.67 -7.22
N SER A 203 27.42 -0.40 -7.53
CA SER A 203 27.48 0.71 -6.59
C SER A 203 26.62 0.47 -5.34
N THR A 204 25.35 0.10 -5.51
CA THR A 204 24.44 -0.16 -4.37
C THR A 204 24.93 -1.33 -3.52
N ALA A 205 25.43 -2.41 -4.15
CA ALA A 205 26.02 -3.53 -3.43
C ALA A 205 27.28 -3.13 -2.63
N GLN A 206 28.12 -2.24 -3.19
CA GLN A 206 29.29 -1.69 -2.49
C GLN A 206 28.86 -0.84 -1.30
N GLU A 207 27.84 -0.01 -1.45
CA GLU A 207 27.30 0.80 -0.35
C GLU A 207 26.73 -0.07 0.76
N ILE A 208 26.01 -1.16 0.42
CA ILE A 208 25.52 -2.11 1.42
C ILE A 208 26.69 -2.75 2.17
N ARG A 209 27.76 -3.17 1.48
CA ARG A 209 28.96 -3.71 2.15
C ARG A 209 29.60 -2.69 3.09
N ALA A 210 29.69 -1.42 2.66
CA ALA A 210 30.21 -0.35 3.50
C ALA A 210 29.31 -0.09 4.72
N TRP A 211 28.00 -0.12 4.52
CA TRP A 211 27.02 0.01 5.59
C TRP A 211 27.12 -1.13 6.63
N LEU A 212 27.29 -2.37 6.19
CA LEU A 212 27.43 -3.52 7.08
C LEU A 212 28.73 -3.48 7.89
N ARG A 213 29.82 -2.97 7.31
CA ARG A 213 31.09 -2.76 8.07
C ARG A 213 30.92 -1.72 9.20
N LEU A 214 30.05 -0.73 9.02
CA LEU A 214 29.73 0.25 10.06
C LEU A 214 28.71 -0.26 11.09
N ASN A 215 28.05 -1.36 10.80
CA ASN A 215 26.97 -1.91 11.63
C ASN A 215 27.16 -3.43 11.83
N PRO A 216 28.28 -3.89 12.42
CA PRO A 216 28.59 -5.31 12.59
C PRO A 216 27.58 -6.03 13.50
N GLN A 217 26.81 -5.29 14.30
CA GLN A 217 25.79 -5.82 15.21
C GLN A 217 24.51 -6.29 14.48
N LEU A 218 24.34 -5.98 13.19
CA LEU A 218 23.15 -6.40 12.44
C LEU A 218 23.18 -7.91 12.19
N SER A 219 22.15 -8.60 12.64
CA SER A 219 21.89 -10.02 12.34
C SER A 219 21.00 -10.18 11.10
N THR A 220 20.88 -11.41 10.61
CA THR A 220 20.00 -11.74 9.47
C THR A 220 18.55 -11.34 9.67
N HIS A 221 18.08 -11.25 10.92
CA HIS A 221 16.73 -10.85 11.29
C HIS A 221 16.55 -9.34 11.50
N SER A 222 17.66 -8.60 11.60
CA SER A 222 17.64 -7.15 11.80
C SER A 222 17.13 -6.43 10.55
N ALA A 223 16.46 -5.28 10.73
CA ALA A 223 16.14 -4.40 9.62
C ALA A 223 17.46 -3.94 8.96
N LEU A 224 17.52 -3.99 7.61
CA LEU A 224 18.71 -3.53 6.88
C LEU A 224 18.98 -2.04 7.12
N LEU A 225 17.91 -1.25 7.20
CA LEU A 225 17.96 0.20 7.41
C LEU A 225 17.20 0.54 8.70
N PRO A 226 17.82 0.34 9.87
CA PRO A 226 17.15 0.59 11.14
C PRO A 226 17.03 2.09 11.44
N ASN A 227 16.15 2.45 12.36
CA ASN A 227 16.17 3.74 13.04
C ASN A 227 17.30 3.77 14.09
N ARG A 228 17.39 4.85 14.87
CA ARG A 228 18.44 4.99 15.92
C ARG A 228 18.29 3.96 17.05
N ASP A 229 17.10 3.44 17.27
CA ASP A 229 16.78 2.46 18.29
C ASP A 229 16.93 1.00 17.80
N GLY A 230 17.45 0.79 16.58
CA GLY A 230 17.62 -0.53 15.98
C GLY A 230 16.34 -1.10 15.34
N ALA A 231 15.19 -0.45 15.48
CA ALA A 231 13.92 -0.90 14.90
C ALA A 231 13.80 -0.47 13.42
N ALA A 232 12.87 -1.09 12.69
CA ALA A 232 12.58 -0.71 11.31
C ALA A 232 12.09 0.76 11.22
N MET A 233 12.47 1.47 10.16
CA MET A 233 11.98 2.82 9.89
C MET A 233 10.47 2.81 9.65
N THR A 234 9.80 3.94 9.92
CA THR A 234 8.41 4.16 9.53
C THR A 234 8.32 4.77 8.14
N ARG A 235 7.16 4.70 7.51
CA ARG A 235 6.90 5.39 6.23
C ARG A 235 7.08 6.90 6.35
N SER A 236 6.69 7.46 7.48
CA SER A 236 6.84 8.89 7.77
C SER A 236 8.32 9.28 7.82
N ASN A 237 9.16 8.46 8.49
CA ASN A 237 10.61 8.69 8.50
C ASN A 237 11.19 8.72 7.08
N VAL A 238 10.85 7.72 6.23
CA VAL A 238 11.34 7.68 4.83
C VAL A 238 10.92 8.92 4.06
N THR A 239 9.66 9.35 4.18
CA THR A 239 9.17 10.56 3.51
C THR A 239 9.91 11.80 3.98
N GLN A 240 10.17 11.93 5.29
CA GLN A 240 10.94 13.04 5.85
C GLN A 240 12.38 13.04 5.36
N ARG A 241 13.06 11.87 5.32
CA ARG A 241 14.43 11.77 4.82
C ARG A 241 14.54 12.15 3.34
N LEU A 242 13.60 11.67 2.52
CA LEU A 242 13.52 12.07 1.12
C LEU A 242 13.32 13.59 0.97
N ARG A 243 12.43 14.19 1.77
CA ARG A 243 12.21 15.64 1.75
C ARG A 243 13.49 16.41 2.07
N LEU A 244 14.21 16.05 3.14
CA LEU A 244 15.47 16.69 3.51
C LEU A 244 16.53 16.53 2.42
N ALA A 245 16.61 15.38 1.76
CA ALA A 245 17.54 15.18 0.65
C ALA A 245 17.16 16.06 -0.56
N VAL A 246 15.87 16.18 -0.88
CA VAL A 246 15.39 17.06 -1.95
C VAL A 246 15.68 18.53 -1.63
N GLU A 247 15.44 18.98 -0.40
CA GLU A 247 15.74 20.34 0.05
C GLU A 247 17.25 20.65 -0.05
N ALA A 248 18.10 19.69 0.29
CA ALA A 248 19.55 19.83 0.13
C ALA A 248 19.96 19.90 -1.34
N ALA A 249 19.47 19.00 -2.18
CA ALA A 249 19.77 18.94 -3.62
C ALA A 249 19.20 20.14 -4.39
N ALA A 250 18.09 20.71 -3.94
CA ALA A 250 17.48 21.90 -4.56
C ALA A 250 18.38 23.15 -4.49
N LYS A 251 19.36 23.19 -3.59
CA LYS A 251 20.35 24.28 -3.52
C LYS A 251 21.26 24.33 -4.74
N THR A 252 21.49 23.19 -5.37
CA THR A 252 22.37 23.05 -6.55
C THR A 252 21.60 22.72 -7.83
N THR A 253 20.36 22.23 -7.70
CA THR A 253 19.56 21.75 -8.82
C THR A 253 18.20 22.48 -8.86
N ALA A 254 18.11 23.53 -9.66
CA ALA A 254 16.97 24.43 -9.73
C ALA A 254 15.63 23.72 -10.07
N SER A 255 15.66 22.63 -10.85
CA SER A 255 14.46 21.86 -11.20
C SER A 255 13.75 21.23 -9.99
N LEU A 256 14.44 21.01 -8.88
CA LEU A 256 13.92 20.46 -7.64
C LEU A 256 13.23 21.50 -6.74
N THR A 257 13.48 22.79 -6.93
CA THR A 257 13.03 23.86 -6.01
C THR A 257 11.51 23.98 -5.90
N LYS A 258 10.78 23.72 -7.00
CA LYS A 258 9.29 23.83 -7.06
C LYS A 258 8.60 22.47 -7.14
N ARG A 259 9.32 21.39 -6.87
CA ARG A 259 8.82 20.03 -7.14
C ARG A 259 8.44 19.30 -5.87
N VAL A 260 7.23 18.76 -5.84
CA VAL A 260 6.81 17.84 -4.78
C VAL A 260 7.30 16.44 -5.11
N VAL A 261 8.39 16.04 -4.48
CA VAL A 261 8.96 14.70 -4.63
C VAL A 261 8.42 13.79 -3.54
N THR A 262 7.81 12.69 -3.97
CA THR A 262 7.33 11.64 -3.06
C THR A 262 8.11 10.34 -3.30
N PRO A 263 8.13 9.41 -2.35
CA PRO A 263 8.79 8.11 -2.57
C PRO A 263 8.24 7.31 -3.76
N HIS A 264 7.06 7.69 -4.28
CA HIS A 264 6.50 7.08 -5.50
C HIS A 264 7.16 7.59 -6.79
N CYS A 265 7.72 8.80 -6.79
CA CYS A 265 8.40 9.37 -7.95
C CYS A 265 9.61 8.51 -8.40
N ASN A 266 10.29 7.85 -7.47
CA ASN A 266 11.44 6.98 -7.77
C ASN A 266 11.06 5.69 -8.54
N ARG A 267 9.77 5.30 -8.56
CA ARG A 267 9.29 4.09 -9.26
C ARG A 267 9.09 4.31 -10.76
N TYR A 268 9.01 5.55 -11.18
CA TYR A 268 8.72 5.94 -12.56
C TYR A 268 9.95 6.49 -13.27
N ALA A 269 11.16 6.16 -12.80
CA ALA A 269 12.37 6.45 -13.57
C ALA A 269 12.20 5.86 -14.98
N PRO A 270 12.54 6.61 -16.06
CA PRO A 270 12.28 6.18 -17.43
C PRO A 270 12.86 4.80 -17.71
N ALA A 271 12.12 3.97 -18.43
CA ALA A 271 12.54 2.60 -18.80
C ALA A 271 13.91 2.56 -19.50
N ALA A 272 14.38 3.68 -20.06
CA ALA A 272 15.71 3.83 -20.63
C ALA A 272 16.84 3.67 -19.59
N VAL A 273 16.61 4.03 -18.32
CA VAL A 273 17.58 3.81 -17.21
C VAL A 273 17.66 2.32 -16.87
N TRP A 274 16.55 1.60 -17.01
CA TRP A 274 16.46 0.17 -16.75
C TRP A 274 17.04 -0.69 -17.90
N ARG A 275 17.02 -0.21 -19.15
CA ARG A 275 17.51 -0.99 -20.33
C ARG A 275 19.03 -1.13 -20.39
N ARG A 276 19.80 -0.23 -19.78
CA ARG A 276 21.27 -0.32 -19.77
C ARG A 276 21.83 -1.26 -18.70
N HIS A 277 20.98 -1.72 -17.76
CA HIS A 277 21.35 -2.67 -16.73
C HIS A 277 20.34 -3.83 -16.77
N GLN A 278 20.29 -4.54 -17.93
CA GLN A 278 19.39 -5.67 -18.11
C GLN A 278 19.64 -6.74 -17.04
N CYS A 279 18.70 -6.84 -16.12
CA CYS A 279 18.39 -8.06 -15.41
C CYS A 279 16.87 -8.18 -15.28
N ASN A 280 16.33 -9.23 -15.83
CA ASN A 280 14.90 -9.53 -15.83
C ASN A 280 14.36 -9.62 -14.40
N ARG A 281 13.21 -8.97 -14.16
CA ARG A 281 12.43 -9.18 -12.94
C ARG A 281 11.95 -10.62 -12.89
N VAL A 282 12.62 -11.44 -12.10
CA VAL A 282 12.14 -12.80 -11.82
C VAL A 282 11.03 -12.72 -10.78
N VAL A 283 9.80 -12.99 -11.16
CA VAL A 283 8.67 -13.15 -10.23
C VAL A 283 8.67 -14.61 -9.78
N VAL A 284 9.16 -14.86 -8.57
CA VAL A 284 9.04 -16.19 -7.96
C VAL A 284 7.64 -16.31 -7.35
N ARG A 285 6.82 -17.19 -7.90
CA ARG A 285 5.56 -17.63 -7.25
C ARG A 285 5.88 -18.75 -6.29
N PRO A 286 5.47 -18.71 -5.02
CA PRO A 286 5.60 -19.85 -4.13
C PRO A 286 4.54 -20.90 -4.54
N ARG A 287 4.96 -21.95 -5.18
CA ARG A 287 4.37 -23.23 -5.59
C ARG A 287 4.39 -23.38 -7.10
N ALA A 288 5.49 -23.87 -7.55
CA ALA A 288 5.73 -24.85 -8.61
C ALA A 288 7.20 -24.73 -9.01
N THR A 289 7.89 -25.81 -8.93
CA THR A 289 9.27 -26.01 -9.31
C THR A 289 9.48 -25.70 -10.80
N TYR A 290 9.95 -24.48 -11.12
CA TYR A 290 10.65 -24.21 -12.38
C TYR A 290 11.59 -23.04 -12.15
N TYR A 291 12.87 -23.37 -12.00
CA TYR A 291 13.98 -22.44 -12.11
C TYR A 291 14.19 -22.14 -13.59
N TYR A 292 13.94 -20.91 -14.02
CA TYR A 292 14.55 -20.37 -15.23
C TYR A 292 15.66 -19.42 -14.81
N ALA A 293 16.86 -19.97 -14.73
CA ALA A 293 18.08 -19.18 -14.71
C ALA A 293 18.43 -18.81 -16.16
N HIS A 294 18.12 -17.58 -16.58
CA HIS A 294 18.77 -17.01 -17.75
C HIS A 294 20.06 -16.33 -17.30
N VAL A 295 21.15 -17.04 -17.54
CA VAL A 295 22.52 -16.56 -17.43
C VAL A 295 22.70 -15.43 -18.46
N CYS A 296 23.11 -14.24 -18.01
CA CYS A 296 23.61 -13.20 -18.89
C CYS A 296 24.93 -13.69 -19.50
N ARG A 297 24.96 -13.90 -20.80
CA ARG A 297 26.20 -14.03 -21.58
C ARG A 297 26.61 -12.64 -22.08
N GLY A 298 27.90 -12.37 -21.94
CA GLY A 298 28.65 -11.29 -22.59
C GLY A 298 28.78 -10.03 -21.77
#